data_2e1f9dfb5d3393dc307a5b9fe0620a5f
#
_entry.id   2e1f9dfb5d3393dc307a5b9fe0620a5f
#
_cell.length_a   1.000
_cell.length_b   1.000
_cell.length_c   1.000
_cell.angle_alpha   90.00
_cell.angle_beta   90.00
_cell.angle_gamma   90.00
#
_symmetry.space_group_name_H-M   'P 1'
#
loop_
_entity.id
_entity.type
_entity.pdbx_description
1 polymer ?
#
loop_
_entity_poly.entity_id
_entity_poly.type
_entity_poly.pdbx_seq_one_letter_code
_entity_poly.pdbx_strand_id
1 'polypeptide(L)'
;MPVEEALERLLALADAAPITATEKVALAAAEGRVLACDLVAGLDLPPWPNSAMDGYALRLADWQGEPLAVSQRIFAGHAPQPLQSGTCARIFTGAPLPEGADCVEMQENAQVMDDGRVHFLEPLALGQNVRPKGQETRVGELVIGAGTRLGPIQLGLAATLGFAELEVVRRPRVAVLSTGDELVEPGLPLGPGQIYNSNRRLLVSWLQRLGCEVVDAGILPDDLARTRQCLGGLGDVDLILSTGGVSVGEADYLGLALREAGELALWKLAIKPGKPLTFGHYQGVPVIGLPGNPASTLVTFGLLTRPYLLRRQGVAKVEPLRFSVPAGFDWPKAGTRREYLRARIEDGQVHIYKNQSSGVLRSAAWADGVVEVLEGTTPQQGDVVTFIPFSELLG
;
A
#
# COMPACT_ATOMS: atom_id res chain seq x y z
N MET A 1 -3.10 -19.09 -21.24
CA MET A 1 -2.54 -17.73 -21.14
C MET A 1 -1.67 -17.67 -19.91
N PRO A 2 -0.40 -17.28 -20.00
CA PRO A 2 0.43 -16.95 -18.84
C PRO A 2 -0.20 -15.85 -17.98
N VAL A 3 0.11 -15.82 -16.68
CA VAL A 3 -0.47 -14.81 -15.76
C VAL A 3 0.05 -13.42 -16.08
N GLU A 4 1.30 -13.31 -16.52
CA GLU A 4 1.91 -12.05 -16.94
C GLU A 4 1.18 -11.44 -18.14
N GLU A 5 0.89 -12.24 -19.17
CA GLU A 5 0.13 -11.78 -20.34
C GLU A 5 -1.28 -11.32 -19.95
N ALA A 6 -1.93 -12.04 -19.03
CA ALA A 6 -3.24 -11.62 -18.52
C ALA A 6 -3.18 -10.31 -17.74
N LEU A 7 -2.14 -10.13 -16.92
CA LEU A 7 -1.90 -8.90 -16.18
C LEU A 7 -1.64 -7.73 -17.13
N GLU A 8 -0.73 -7.88 -18.10
CA GLU A 8 -0.42 -6.84 -19.10
C GLU A 8 -1.67 -6.38 -19.83
N ARG A 9 -2.54 -7.31 -20.27
CA ARG A 9 -3.80 -6.98 -20.92
C ARG A 9 -4.75 -6.20 -20.00
N LEU A 10 -4.88 -6.60 -18.72
CA LEU A 10 -5.70 -5.89 -17.76
C LEU A 10 -5.16 -4.50 -17.45
N LEU A 11 -3.84 -4.35 -17.31
CA LEU A 11 -3.21 -3.06 -17.09
C LEU A 11 -3.40 -2.11 -18.27
N ALA A 12 -3.28 -2.61 -19.51
CA ALA A 12 -3.56 -1.82 -20.72
C ALA A 12 -5.02 -1.33 -20.75
N LEU A 13 -5.97 -2.18 -20.34
CA LEU A 13 -7.39 -1.78 -20.20
C LEU A 13 -7.61 -0.76 -19.08
N ALA A 14 -6.88 -0.89 -17.96
CA ALA A 14 -6.93 0.08 -16.88
C ALA A 14 -6.38 1.46 -17.32
N ASP A 15 -5.27 1.47 -18.06
CA ASP A 15 -4.66 2.68 -18.61
C ASP A 15 -5.55 3.37 -19.65
N ALA A 16 -6.34 2.61 -20.41
CA ALA A 16 -7.31 3.15 -21.37
C ALA A 16 -8.56 3.80 -20.73
N ALA A 17 -8.85 3.48 -19.45
CA ALA A 17 -10.02 4.00 -18.74
C ALA A 17 -9.66 4.37 -17.27
N PRO A 18 -8.75 5.32 -17.02
CA PRO A 18 -8.36 5.72 -15.69
C PRO A 18 -9.51 6.43 -14.95
N ILE A 19 -9.50 6.36 -13.63
CA ILE A 19 -10.39 7.19 -12.79
C ILE A 19 -9.75 8.57 -12.69
N THR A 20 -10.32 9.56 -13.38
CA THR A 20 -9.78 10.92 -13.45
C THR A 20 -10.43 11.88 -12.45
N ALA A 21 -11.56 11.51 -11.86
CA ALA A 21 -12.24 12.33 -10.87
C ALA A 21 -11.43 12.39 -9.57
N THR A 22 -11.29 13.61 -9.03
CA THR A 22 -10.54 13.88 -7.79
C THR A 22 -11.45 14.50 -6.74
N GLU A 23 -11.01 14.45 -5.49
CA GLU A 23 -11.68 15.09 -4.36
C GLU A 23 -10.62 15.56 -3.34
N LYS A 24 -10.91 16.64 -2.62
CA LYS A 24 -10.10 17.08 -1.49
C LYS A 24 -10.58 16.41 -0.22
N VAL A 25 -9.64 15.85 0.51
CA VAL A 25 -9.92 15.19 1.79
C VAL A 25 -8.99 15.73 2.87
N ALA A 26 -9.49 15.82 4.10
CA ALA A 26 -8.64 16.13 5.23
C ALA A 26 -7.51 15.09 5.37
N LEU A 27 -6.32 15.53 5.80
CA LEU A 27 -5.15 14.66 5.96
C LEU A 27 -5.47 13.41 6.79
N ALA A 28 -6.26 13.55 7.85
CA ALA A 28 -6.70 12.43 8.70
C ALA A 28 -7.58 11.39 7.99
N ALA A 29 -8.18 11.72 6.84
CA ALA A 29 -9.03 10.85 6.04
C ALA A 29 -8.34 10.33 4.76
N ALA A 30 -7.05 10.68 4.57
CA ALA A 30 -6.32 10.40 3.34
C ALA A 30 -5.61 9.03 3.33
N GLU A 31 -5.58 8.29 4.44
CA GLU A 31 -4.95 6.97 4.49
C GLU A 31 -5.57 6.00 3.46
N GLY A 32 -4.69 5.29 2.75
CA GLY A 32 -5.08 4.34 1.71
C GLY A 32 -5.59 4.96 0.41
N ARG A 33 -5.71 6.31 0.33
CA ARG A 33 -6.09 7.04 -0.89
C ARG A 33 -4.90 7.15 -1.84
N VAL A 34 -5.17 7.45 -3.09
CA VAL A 34 -4.13 7.69 -4.10
C VAL A 34 -4.03 9.19 -4.36
N LEU A 35 -2.84 9.75 -4.24
CA LEU A 35 -2.56 11.17 -4.48
C LEU A 35 -2.82 11.52 -5.95
N ALA A 36 -3.63 12.55 -6.19
CA ALA A 36 -4.06 12.93 -7.54
C ALA A 36 -3.07 13.88 -8.25
N CYS A 37 -2.29 14.65 -7.49
CA CYS A 37 -1.32 15.59 -8.01
C CYS A 37 -0.02 15.52 -7.20
N ASP A 38 1.07 16.02 -7.79
CA ASP A 38 2.37 16.08 -7.11
C ASP A 38 2.30 16.98 -5.87
N LEU A 39 2.84 16.48 -4.76
CA LEU A 39 3.00 17.25 -3.54
C LEU A 39 4.39 17.91 -3.56
N VAL A 40 4.39 19.24 -3.70
CA VAL A 40 5.59 20.04 -3.79
C VAL A 40 5.78 20.82 -2.48
N ALA A 41 7.01 20.88 -1.98
CA ALA A 41 7.33 21.58 -0.75
C ALA A 41 7.06 23.08 -0.88
N GLY A 42 6.19 23.62 -0.03
CA GLY A 42 5.90 25.05 0.09
C GLY A 42 6.85 25.78 1.05
N LEU A 43 7.69 25.05 1.77
CA LEU A 43 8.66 25.59 2.73
C LEU A 43 9.91 24.72 2.77
N ASP A 44 11.02 25.28 3.25
CA ASP A 44 12.23 24.52 3.54
C ASP A 44 12.06 23.70 4.82
N LEU A 45 12.65 22.50 4.87
CA LEU A 45 12.70 21.63 6.07
C LEU A 45 14.15 21.35 6.46
N PRO A 46 14.58 21.73 7.66
CA PRO A 46 13.92 22.65 8.59
C PRO A 46 13.84 24.08 8.01
N PRO A 47 12.86 24.92 8.46
CA PRO A 47 12.66 26.26 7.88
C PRO A 47 13.74 27.28 8.26
N TRP A 48 14.55 26.96 9.25
CA TRP A 48 15.74 27.72 9.69
C TRP A 48 16.82 26.76 10.21
N PRO A 49 18.10 27.23 10.31
CA PRO A 49 19.13 26.44 10.97
C PRO A 49 18.74 26.17 12.42
N ASN A 50 18.94 24.93 12.91
CA ASN A 50 18.62 24.56 14.28
C ASN A 50 19.67 23.65 14.89
N SER A 51 19.64 23.57 16.24
CA SER A 51 20.55 22.70 16.98
C SER A 51 20.17 21.23 16.82
N ALA A 52 21.17 20.38 16.54
CA ALA A 52 21.02 18.93 16.55
C ALA A 52 21.13 18.35 17.99
N MET A 53 21.66 19.10 18.95
CA MET A 53 21.99 18.66 20.29
C MET A 53 21.55 19.67 21.35
N ASP A 54 21.43 19.23 22.59
CA ASP A 54 21.38 20.08 23.75
C ASP A 54 22.80 20.57 24.05
N GLY A 55 22.99 21.88 24.10
CA GLY A 55 24.36 22.40 24.23
C GLY A 55 24.45 23.91 24.28
N TYR A 56 25.49 24.45 23.66
CA TYR A 56 25.78 25.86 23.62
C TYR A 56 26.11 26.30 22.20
N ALA A 57 25.32 27.21 21.68
CA ALA A 57 25.55 27.83 20.37
C ALA A 57 26.52 29.00 20.53
N LEU A 58 27.49 29.10 19.62
CA LEU A 58 28.48 30.18 19.63
C LEU A 58 28.92 30.53 18.21
N ARG A 59 29.62 31.65 18.05
CA ARG A 59 30.36 31.98 16.85
C ARG A 59 31.79 31.48 17.03
N LEU A 60 32.21 30.56 16.19
CA LEU A 60 33.55 29.94 16.30
C LEU A 60 34.68 30.94 16.22
N ALA A 61 34.55 31.99 15.38
CA ALA A 61 35.57 33.05 15.24
C ALA A 61 35.77 33.90 16.51
N ASP A 62 34.77 33.96 17.40
CA ASP A 62 34.85 34.75 18.65
C ASP A 62 35.44 33.94 19.80
N TRP A 63 35.71 32.63 19.62
CA TRP A 63 36.25 31.75 20.65
C TRP A 63 37.74 31.51 20.46
N GLN A 64 38.50 31.80 21.49
CA GLN A 64 39.96 31.66 21.53
C GLN A 64 40.44 30.63 22.57
N GLY A 65 39.52 29.77 23.06
CA GLY A 65 39.78 28.81 24.14
C GLY A 65 39.37 29.29 25.53
N GLU A 66 38.96 30.54 25.70
CA GLU A 66 38.51 31.09 26.96
C GLU A 66 37.04 30.76 27.26
N PRO A 67 36.67 30.66 28.58
CA PRO A 67 35.26 30.44 28.95
C PRO A 67 34.36 31.59 28.54
N LEU A 68 33.20 31.26 27.90
CA LEU A 68 32.23 32.24 27.40
C LEU A 68 31.08 32.45 28.39
N ALA A 69 30.56 33.70 28.48
CA ALA A 69 29.37 34.00 29.22
C ALA A 69 28.12 33.53 28.44
N VAL A 70 27.11 33.00 29.15
CA VAL A 70 25.83 32.60 28.56
C VAL A 70 24.92 33.82 28.46
N SER A 71 24.65 34.32 27.25
CA SER A 71 23.85 35.54 27.02
C SER A 71 22.35 35.26 26.98
N GLN A 72 21.94 34.08 26.58
CA GLN A 72 20.52 33.69 26.49
C GLN A 72 20.32 32.17 26.57
N ARG A 73 19.06 31.78 26.78
CA ARG A 73 18.61 30.37 26.71
C ARG A 73 17.54 30.25 25.63
N ILE A 74 17.69 29.28 24.70
CA ILE A 74 16.87 29.15 23.52
C ILE A 74 16.21 27.76 23.51
N PHE A 75 14.91 27.72 23.76
CA PHE A 75 14.10 26.53 23.69
C PHE A 75 13.47 26.37 22.30
N ALA A 76 13.17 25.13 21.92
CA ALA A 76 12.38 24.89 20.71
C ALA A 76 11.04 25.63 20.78
N GLY A 77 10.62 26.23 19.65
CA GLY A 77 9.41 27.05 19.58
C GLY A 77 9.57 28.51 20.00
N HIS A 78 10.77 28.94 20.40
CA HIS A 78 11.06 30.33 20.77
C HIS A 78 12.02 30.97 19.76
N ALA A 79 11.75 32.20 19.35
CA ALA A 79 12.65 32.96 18.49
C ALA A 79 13.85 33.47 19.31
N PRO A 80 15.10 33.17 18.93
CA PRO A 80 16.27 33.70 19.62
C PRO A 80 16.52 35.17 19.31
N GLN A 81 17.21 35.87 20.20
CA GLN A 81 17.84 37.14 19.87
C GLN A 81 19.18 36.90 19.15
N PRO A 82 19.68 37.84 18.33
CA PRO A 82 21.04 37.73 17.78
C PRO A 82 22.07 37.44 18.88
N LEU A 83 23.05 36.60 18.57
CA LEU A 83 24.10 36.26 19.53
C LEU A 83 25.00 37.46 19.80
N GLN A 84 25.22 37.79 21.06
CA GLN A 84 26.17 38.85 21.44
C GLN A 84 27.60 38.36 21.18
N SER A 85 28.44 39.21 20.58
CA SER A 85 29.83 38.87 20.32
C SER A 85 30.58 38.50 21.61
N GLY A 86 31.42 37.48 21.58
CA GLY A 86 32.17 36.99 22.71
C GLY A 86 31.33 36.27 23.76
N THR A 87 30.11 35.83 23.43
CA THR A 87 29.24 35.01 24.30
C THR A 87 28.81 33.71 23.63
N CYS A 88 28.22 32.82 24.43
CA CYS A 88 27.48 31.67 23.92
C CYS A 88 26.00 31.75 24.34
N ALA A 89 25.16 30.95 23.68
CA ALA A 89 23.76 30.76 24.04
C ALA A 89 23.49 29.33 24.46
N ARG A 90 22.89 29.09 25.61
CA ARG A 90 22.38 27.77 26.00
C ARG A 90 21.25 27.42 25.03
N ILE A 91 21.38 26.33 24.27
CA ILE A 91 20.42 25.93 23.25
C ILE A 91 20.00 24.45 23.45
N PHE A 92 18.79 24.15 23.03
CA PHE A 92 18.22 22.81 23.14
C PHE A 92 17.94 22.25 21.74
N THR A 93 17.92 20.93 21.63
CA THR A 93 17.67 20.19 20.37
C THR A 93 16.41 20.71 19.65
N GLY A 94 16.54 21.03 18.38
CA GLY A 94 15.45 21.57 17.56
C GLY A 94 15.20 23.07 17.73
N ALA A 95 15.87 23.73 18.67
CA ALA A 95 15.75 25.19 18.83
C ALA A 95 16.46 25.92 17.67
N PRO A 96 15.91 27.03 17.16
CA PRO A 96 16.53 27.80 16.10
C PRO A 96 17.88 28.37 16.54
N LEU A 97 18.84 28.31 15.64
CA LEU A 97 20.19 28.87 15.88
C LEU A 97 20.08 30.41 15.88
N PRO A 98 20.64 31.11 16.88
CA PRO A 98 20.63 32.57 16.89
C PRO A 98 21.47 33.13 15.76
N GLU A 99 21.05 34.24 15.17
CA GLU A 99 21.85 34.97 14.17
C GLU A 99 23.24 35.29 14.74
N GLY A 100 24.28 34.96 13.99
CA GLY A 100 25.66 35.13 14.41
C GLY A 100 26.30 33.88 15.02
N ALA A 101 25.56 32.85 15.43
CA ALA A 101 26.13 31.57 15.78
C ALA A 101 26.33 30.69 14.54
N ASP A 102 27.39 29.88 14.53
CA ASP A 102 27.77 29.01 13.43
C ASP A 102 28.16 27.59 13.85
N CYS A 103 28.19 27.29 15.16
CA CYS A 103 28.37 25.95 15.71
C CYS A 103 27.63 25.78 17.05
N VAL A 104 27.43 24.51 17.41
CA VAL A 104 26.87 24.11 18.71
C VAL A 104 27.78 23.06 19.32
N GLU A 105 28.24 23.29 20.55
CA GLU A 105 28.91 22.24 21.35
C GLU A 105 27.91 21.56 22.25
N MET A 106 28.02 20.22 22.36
CA MET A 106 27.19 19.41 23.25
C MET A 106 27.45 19.79 24.72
N GLN A 107 26.39 19.74 25.54
CA GLN A 107 26.53 20.02 26.97
C GLN A 107 27.49 19.05 27.70
N GLU A 108 27.64 17.83 27.18
CA GLU A 108 28.51 16.80 27.73
C GLU A 108 30.02 17.16 27.59
N ASN A 109 30.32 18.00 26.59
CA ASN A 109 31.69 18.50 26.33
C ASN A 109 31.89 19.92 26.85
N ALA A 110 31.00 20.38 27.72
CA ALA A 110 31.02 21.75 28.25
C ALA A 110 31.01 21.73 29.78
N GLN A 111 31.95 22.48 30.39
CA GLN A 111 32.05 22.65 31.82
C GLN A 111 31.54 24.05 32.22
N VAL A 112 30.49 24.07 33.06
CA VAL A 112 30.01 25.32 33.67
C VAL A 112 30.95 25.68 34.86
N MET A 113 31.54 26.87 34.80
CA MET A 113 32.45 27.40 35.83
C MET A 113 31.63 28.00 37.01
N ASP A 114 32.31 28.23 38.13
CA ASP A 114 31.68 28.80 39.32
C ASP A 114 31.05 30.20 39.09
N ASP A 115 31.59 30.94 38.15
CA ASP A 115 31.11 32.28 37.76
C ASP A 115 29.99 32.23 36.70
N GLY A 116 29.55 31.01 36.31
CA GLY A 116 28.46 30.79 35.34
C GLY A 116 28.92 30.82 33.87
N ARG A 117 30.20 31.10 33.59
CA ARG A 117 30.75 30.95 32.24
C ARG A 117 30.91 29.48 31.85
N VAL A 118 31.02 29.22 30.54
CA VAL A 118 31.12 27.87 29.98
C VAL A 118 32.46 27.68 29.28
N HIS A 119 33.19 26.68 29.68
CA HIS A 119 34.43 26.24 29.06
C HIS A 119 34.15 25.00 28.20
N PHE A 120 34.62 24.99 26.94
CA PHE A 120 34.49 23.87 26.05
C PHE A 120 35.75 22.99 26.11
N LEU A 121 35.54 21.67 26.29
CA LEU A 121 36.60 20.70 26.56
C LEU A 121 37.22 20.14 25.29
N GLU A 122 36.48 20.19 24.17
CA GLU A 122 36.90 19.61 22.89
C GLU A 122 37.06 20.70 21.82
N PRO A 123 37.86 20.46 20.76
CA PRO A 123 37.98 21.35 19.63
C PRO A 123 36.66 21.50 18.90
N LEU A 124 36.30 22.73 18.52
CA LEU A 124 35.08 23.07 17.82
C LEU A 124 35.29 23.19 16.30
N ALA A 125 34.25 22.87 15.53
CA ALA A 125 34.27 23.01 14.09
C ALA A 125 33.09 23.82 13.57
N LEU A 126 33.29 24.54 12.47
CA LEU A 126 32.21 25.28 11.78
C LEU A 126 31.10 24.33 11.35
N GLY A 127 29.85 24.67 11.65
CA GLY A 127 28.67 23.86 11.34
C GLY A 127 28.47 22.65 12.25
N GLN A 128 29.33 22.45 13.27
CA GLN A 128 29.22 21.33 14.21
C GLN A 128 27.87 21.36 14.90
N ASN A 129 27.14 20.21 14.89
CA ASN A 129 25.83 20.02 15.50
C ASN A 129 24.75 21.03 15.07
N VAL A 130 24.90 21.63 13.88
CA VAL A 130 23.91 22.50 13.27
C VAL A 130 23.23 21.78 12.11
N ARG A 131 21.90 21.67 12.15
CA ARG A 131 21.12 21.27 10.99
C ARG A 131 20.84 22.51 10.14
N PRO A 132 21.35 22.59 8.92
CA PRO A 132 21.13 23.74 8.06
C PRO A 132 19.66 23.84 7.60
N LYS A 133 19.22 25.05 7.29
CA LYS A 133 17.93 25.31 6.64
C LYS A 133 17.82 24.50 5.34
N GLY A 134 16.67 23.82 5.11
CA GLY A 134 16.43 23.03 3.91
C GLY A 134 17.29 21.78 3.79
N GLN A 135 17.80 21.25 4.91
CA GLN A 135 18.62 20.04 4.91
C GLN A 135 17.84 18.80 4.40
N GLU A 136 16.58 18.71 4.71
CA GLU A 136 15.71 17.59 4.33
C GLU A 136 15.01 17.87 2.99
N THR A 137 14.42 19.07 2.86
CA THR A 137 13.63 19.45 1.68
C THR A 137 13.68 20.94 1.48
N ARG A 138 13.78 21.38 0.22
CA ARG A 138 13.76 22.79 -0.17
C ARG A 138 12.45 23.17 -0.84
N VAL A 139 12.08 24.43 -0.73
CA VAL A 139 10.93 25.00 -1.45
C VAL A 139 11.02 24.65 -2.94
N GLY A 140 9.92 24.13 -3.49
CA GLY A 140 9.81 23.73 -4.90
C GLY A 140 10.24 22.28 -5.20
N GLU A 141 10.80 21.55 -4.24
CA GLU A 141 11.14 20.14 -4.43
C GLU A 141 9.88 19.26 -4.42
N LEU A 142 9.87 18.26 -5.32
CA LEU A 142 8.86 17.21 -5.33
C LEU A 142 9.08 16.28 -4.13
N VAL A 143 8.06 16.16 -3.28
CA VAL A 143 8.14 15.35 -2.05
C VAL A 143 7.40 14.03 -2.19
N ILE A 144 6.18 14.07 -2.74
CA ILE A 144 5.37 12.87 -3.00
C ILE A 144 4.78 13.01 -4.40
N GLY A 145 5.09 12.08 -5.30
CA GLY A 145 4.55 12.09 -6.66
C GLY A 145 3.08 11.67 -6.73
N ALA A 146 2.35 12.22 -7.70
CA ALA A 146 1.02 11.76 -8.07
C ALA A 146 1.00 10.24 -8.32
N GLY A 147 -0.12 9.58 -8.05
CA GLY A 147 -0.24 8.12 -8.13
C GLY A 147 0.35 7.37 -6.93
N THR A 148 0.89 8.07 -5.93
CA THR A 148 1.34 7.42 -4.69
C THR A 148 0.14 7.06 -3.82
N ARG A 149 0.06 5.79 -3.39
CA ARG A 149 -0.89 5.38 -2.35
C ARG A 149 -0.38 5.86 -1.00
N LEU A 150 -1.20 6.65 -0.31
CA LEU A 150 -0.84 7.32 0.94
C LEU A 150 -0.90 6.35 2.11
N GLY A 151 0.24 6.11 2.73
CA GLY A 151 0.37 5.39 3.98
C GLY A 151 0.77 6.33 5.13
N PRO A 152 0.96 5.81 6.35
CA PRO A 152 1.29 6.62 7.52
C PRO A 152 2.52 7.51 7.34
N ILE A 153 3.56 7.02 6.63
CA ILE A 153 4.79 7.78 6.40
C ILE A 153 4.54 8.97 5.45
N GLN A 154 3.79 8.77 4.36
CA GLN A 154 3.42 9.83 3.43
C GLN A 154 2.55 10.89 4.10
N LEU A 155 1.61 10.48 4.97
CA LEU A 155 0.78 11.40 5.74
C LEU A 155 1.61 12.19 6.75
N GLY A 156 2.55 11.55 7.45
CA GLY A 156 3.49 12.24 8.34
C GLY A 156 4.33 13.27 7.61
N LEU A 157 4.85 12.94 6.42
CA LEU A 157 5.63 13.86 5.61
C LEU A 157 4.78 15.04 5.09
N ALA A 158 3.56 14.79 4.63
CA ALA A 158 2.62 15.85 4.25
C ALA A 158 2.29 16.78 5.43
N ALA A 159 2.10 16.23 6.63
CA ALA A 159 1.88 17.00 7.86
C ALA A 159 3.09 17.89 8.21
N THR A 160 4.32 17.38 8.06
CA THR A 160 5.56 18.14 8.29
C THR A 160 5.67 19.34 7.36
N LEU A 161 5.13 19.23 6.14
CA LEU A 161 5.06 20.33 5.16
C LEU A 161 3.85 21.26 5.35
N GLY A 162 3.01 21.01 6.37
CA GLY A 162 1.87 21.87 6.73
C GLY A 162 0.60 21.62 5.92
N PHE A 163 0.48 20.52 5.18
CA PHE A 163 -0.74 20.20 4.45
C PHE A 163 -1.85 19.72 5.41
N ALA A 164 -2.97 20.42 5.44
CA ALA A 164 -4.17 20.04 6.19
C ALA A 164 -5.11 19.15 5.37
N GLU A 165 -5.08 19.31 4.04
CA GLU A 165 -5.90 18.59 3.08
C GLU A 165 -5.04 18.14 1.90
N LEU A 166 -5.43 17.03 1.26
CA LEU A 166 -4.77 16.51 0.06
C LEU A 166 -5.80 16.31 -1.04
N GLU A 167 -5.40 16.57 -2.28
CA GLU A 167 -6.18 16.20 -3.46
C GLU A 167 -5.87 14.75 -3.84
N VAL A 168 -6.90 13.91 -3.84
CA VAL A 168 -6.79 12.47 -4.05
C VAL A 168 -7.74 12.01 -5.15
N VAL A 169 -7.41 10.92 -5.82
CA VAL A 169 -8.32 10.25 -6.76
C VAL A 169 -9.54 9.75 -5.99
N ARG A 170 -10.75 9.97 -6.53
CA ARG A 170 -11.97 9.47 -5.88
C ARG A 170 -11.92 7.95 -5.70
N ARG A 171 -12.61 7.45 -4.72
CA ARG A 171 -12.69 6.00 -4.47
C ARG A 171 -13.32 5.27 -5.67
N PRO A 172 -12.71 4.15 -6.14
CA PRO A 172 -13.38 3.28 -7.11
C PRO A 172 -14.68 2.74 -6.51
N ARG A 173 -15.77 2.77 -7.26
CA ARG A 173 -17.03 2.12 -6.89
C ARG A 173 -17.11 0.75 -7.54
N VAL A 174 -17.10 -0.31 -6.73
CA VAL A 174 -17.03 -1.70 -7.20
C VAL A 174 -18.26 -2.46 -6.75
N ALA A 175 -19.04 -2.95 -7.70
CA ALA A 175 -20.12 -3.87 -7.41
C ALA A 175 -19.59 -5.29 -7.20
N VAL A 176 -20.02 -5.95 -6.13
CA VAL A 176 -19.69 -7.35 -5.83
C VAL A 176 -20.96 -8.17 -5.88
N LEU A 177 -20.96 -9.23 -6.68
CA LEU A 177 -22.02 -10.20 -6.77
C LEU A 177 -21.51 -11.64 -6.74
N SER A 178 -22.34 -12.54 -6.27
CA SER A 178 -22.08 -13.99 -6.31
C SER A 178 -23.22 -14.67 -7.04
N THR A 179 -22.92 -15.74 -7.78
CA THR A 179 -23.93 -16.53 -8.48
C THR A 179 -23.83 -18.00 -8.04
N GLY A 180 -24.96 -18.66 -7.92
CA GLY A 180 -25.09 -20.07 -7.60
C GLY A 180 -26.20 -20.34 -6.61
N ASP A 181 -27.09 -21.23 -6.96
CA ASP A 181 -28.23 -21.66 -6.10
C ASP A 181 -27.76 -22.47 -4.86
N GLU A 182 -26.49 -22.93 -4.88
CA GLU A 182 -25.86 -23.57 -3.71
C GLU A 182 -25.48 -22.57 -2.61
N LEU A 183 -25.44 -21.25 -2.90
CA LEU A 183 -24.93 -20.26 -1.97
C LEU A 183 -26.00 -19.77 -0.99
N VAL A 184 -25.62 -19.73 0.28
CA VAL A 184 -26.44 -19.20 1.38
C VAL A 184 -25.69 -18.15 2.16
N GLU A 185 -26.37 -17.11 2.63
CA GLU A 185 -25.77 -16.11 3.51
C GLU A 185 -25.43 -16.70 4.89
N PRO A 186 -24.26 -16.37 5.44
CA PRO A 186 -23.90 -16.75 6.81
C PRO A 186 -24.96 -16.30 7.82
N GLY A 187 -25.32 -17.22 8.72
CA GLY A 187 -26.36 -16.99 9.72
C GLY A 187 -27.71 -17.65 9.38
N LEU A 188 -27.91 -18.03 8.13
CA LEU A 188 -29.09 -18.79 7.72
C LEU A 188 -28.81 -20.31 7.76
N PRO A 189 -29.80 -21.20 7.98
CA PRO A 189 -29.59 -22.64 7.95
C PRO A 189 -29.27 -23.12 6.54
N LEU A 190 -28.39 -24.13 6.43
CA LEU A 190 -28.07 -24.78 5.16
C LEU A 190 -29.11 -25.87 4.83
N GLY A 191 -29.63 -25.86 3.62
CA GLY A 191 -30.33 -26.98 3.02
C GLY A 191 -29.35 -28.01 2.42
N PRO A 192 -29.85 -29.15 1.95
CA PRO A 192 -29.04 -30.15 1.26
C PRO A 192 -28.36 -29.54 0.01
N GLY A 193 -27.04 -29.78 -0.13
CA GLY A 193 -26.25 -29.30 -1.24
C GLY A 193 -25.82 -27.83 -1.16
N GLN A 194 -26.22 -27.11 -0.13
CA GLN A 194 -25.88 -25.69 0.04
C GLN A 194 -24.60 -25.47 0.84
N ILE A 195 -23.93 -24.36 0.58
CA ILE A 195 -22.73 -23.88 1.25
C ILE A 195 -22.84 -22.38 1.58
N TYR A 196 -22.10 -21.93 2.59
CA TYR A 196 -22.05 -20.50 2.89
C TYR A 196 -21.20 -19.73 1.89
N ASN A 197 -21.70 -18.54 1.50
CA ASN A 197 -20.99 -17.62 0.62
C ASN A 197 -19.83 -16.93 1.35
N SER A 198 -18.65 -17.56 1.35
CA SER A 198 -17.44 -16.98 1.94
C SER A 198 -16.73 -15.98 1.02
N ASN A 199 -16.78 -16.19 -0.31
CA ASN A 199 -16.05 -15.36 -1.28
C ASN A 199 -16.51 -13.91 -1.27
N ARG A 200 -17.82 -13.67 -1.17
CA ARG A 200 -18.37 -12.31 -1.08
C ARG A 200 -17.78 -11.53 0.09
N ARG A 201 -17.66 -12.17 1.27
CA ARG A 201 -17.07 -11.52 2.45
C ARG A 201 -15.57 -11.23 2.27
N LEU A 202 -14.84 -12.14 1.64
CA LEU A 202 -13.43 -11.92 1.28
C LEU A 202 -13.29 -10.72 0.35
N LEU A 203 -14.06 -10.69 -0.75
CA LEU A 203 -13.97 -9.63 -1.75
C LEU A 203 -14.36 -8.27 -1.19
N VAL A 204 -15.48 -8.17 -0.46
CA VAL A 204 -15.91 -6.92 0.19
C VAL A 204 -14.82 -6.40 1.13
N SER A 205 -14.25 -7.26 1.98
CA SER A 205 -13.20 -6.88 2.90
C SER A 205 -11.93 -6.40 2.18
N TRP A 206 -11.48 -7.11 1.13
CA TRP A 206 -10.29 -6.71 0.36
C TRP A 206 -10.49 -5.40 -0.39
N LEU A 207 -11.65 -5.21 -1.02
CA LEU A 207 -11.97 -3.97 -1.72
C LEU A 207 -12.01 -2.76 -0.77
N GLN A 208 -12.57 -2.93 0.43
CA GLN A 208 -12.57 -1.88 1.45
C GLN A 208 -11.14 -1.53 1.89
N ARG A 209 -10.26 -2.53 2.08
CA ARG A 209 -8.83 -2.30 2.37
C ARG A 209 -8.09 -1.61 1.23
N LEU A 210 -8.49 -1.84 -0.03
CA LEU A 210 -7.97 -1.13 -1.20
C LEU A 210 -8.55 0.30 -1.35
N GLY A 211 -9.41 0.72 -0.44
CA GLY A 211 -10.03 2.03 -0.44
C GLY A 211 -11.22 2.18 -1.39
N CYS A 212 -11.80 1.07 -1.89
CA CYS A 212 -12.97 1.10 -2.77
C CYS A 212 -14.27 1.35 -1.99
N GLU A 213 -15.22 2.00 -2.63
CA GLU A 213 -16.63 2.00 -2.25
C GLU A 213 -17.29 0.74 -2.82
N VAL A 214 -17.85 -0.10 -1.95
CA VAL A 214 -18.41 -1.39 -2.36
C VAL A 214 -19.92 -1.33 -2.45
N VAL A 215 -20.45 -1.64 -3.64
CA VAL A 215 -21.87 -1.88 -3.89
C VAL A 215 -22.11 -3.39 -3.77
N ASP A 216 -22.68 -3.81 -2.66
CA ASP A 216 -22.89 -5.23 -2.37
C ASP A 216 -24.22 -5.70 -2.98
N ALA A 217 -24.15 -6.37 -4.15
CA ALA A 217 -25.31 -6.85 -4.90
C ALA A 217 -25.85 -8.21 -4.44
N GLY A 218 -25.20 -8.86 -3.48
CA GLY A 218 -25.68 -10.10 -2.87
C GLY A 218 -25.46 -11.35 -3.71
N ILE A 219 -26.32 -12.34 -3.50
CA ILE A 219 -26.36 -13.61 -4.22
C ILE A 219 -27.44 -13.51 -5.32
N LEU A 220 -27.03 -13.73 -6.56
CA LEU A 220 -27.94 -13.84 -7.68
C LEU A 220 -28.33 -15.32 -7.86
N PRO A 221 -29.62 -15.60 -7.93
CA PRO A 221 -30.08 -16.94 -8.31
C PRO A 221 -29.73 -17.24 -9.76
N ASP A 222 -29.72 -18.51 -10.12
CA ASP A 222 -29.49 -18.97 -11.49
C ASP A 222 -30.72 -18.68 -12.39
N ASP A 223 -30.94 -17.36 -12.65
CA ASP A 223 -32.05 -16.82 -13.44
C ASP A 223 -31.59 -15.63 -14.27
N LEU A 224 -31.76 -15.68 -15.59
CA LEU A 224 -31.28 -14.67 -16.52
C LEU A 224 -32.01 -13.33 -16.36
N ALA A 225 -33.31 -13.33 -16.08
CA ALA A 225 -34.09 -12.09 -15.95
C ALA A 225 -33.69 -11.33 -14.68
N ARG A 226 -33.49 -12.04 -13.58
CA ARG A 226 -32.99 -11.46 -12.32
C ARG A 226 -31.53 -10.98 -12.44
N THR A 227 -30.68 -11.72 -13.16
CA THR A 227 -29.30 -11.30 -13.45
C THR A 227 -29.29 -9.98 -14.22
N ARG A 228 -30.06 -9.86 -15.29
CA ARG A 228 -30.23 -8.60 -16.06
C ARG A 228 -30.76 -7.45 -15.20
N GLN A 229 -31.80 -7.70 -14.42
CA GLN A 229 -32.37 -6.70 -13.52
C GLN A 229 -31.37 -6.20 -12.50
N CYS A 230 -30.58 -7.11 -11.88
CA CYS A 230 -29.53 -6.75 -10.94
C CYS A 230 -28.45 -5.90 -11.63
N LEU A 231 -27.88 -6.38 -12.73
CA LEU A 231 -26.85 -5.65 -13.48
C LEU A 231 -27.33 -4.26 -13.92
N GLY A 232 -28.55 -4.13 -14.39
CA GLY A 232 -29.15 -2.84 -14.78
C GLY A 232 -29.41 -1.90 -13.60
N GLY A 233 -29.53 -2.44 -12.37
CA GLY A 233 -29.76 -1.68 -11.14
C GLY A 233 -28.50 -1.28 -10.37
N LEU A 234 -27.30 -1.66 -10.81
CA LEU A 234 -26.03 -1.37 -10.08
C LEU A 234 -25.65 0.11 -10.06
N GLY A 235 -26.25 0.91 -10.96
CA GLY A 235 -25.96 2.33 -11.08
C GLY A 235 -24.55 2.62 -11.60
N ASP A 236 -24.01 3.77 -11.20
CA ASP A 236 -22.70 4.24 -11.64
C ASP A 236 -21.59 3.52 -10.84
N VAL A 237 -21.04 2.44 -11.41
CA VAL A 237 -19.92 1.67 -10.84
C VAL A 237 -18.75 1.61 -11.83
N ASP A 238 -17.52 1.56 -11.30
CA ASP A 238 -16.30 1.50 -12.11
C ASP A 238 -15.92 0.08 -12.50
N LEU A 239 -16.39 -0.92 -11.75
CA LEU A 239 -16.13 -2.34 -11.97
C LEU A 239 -17.27 -3.18 -11.39
N ILE A 240 -17.65 -4.21 -12.12
CA ILE A 240 -18.47 -5.30 -11.61
C ILE A 240 -17.56 -6.50 -11.35
N LEU A 241 -17.53 -7.00 -10.13
CA LEU A 241 -16.73 -8.14 -9.70
C LEU A 241 -17.66 -9.29 -9.29
N SER A 242 -17.59 -10.41 -10.02
CA SER A 242 -18.36 -11.60 -9.69
C SER A 242 -17.51 -12.73 -9.16
N THR A 243 -18.10 -13.60 -8.36
CA THR A 243 -17.53 -14.88 -7.96
C THR A 243 -18.53 -15.98 -8.26
N GLY A 244 -18.10 -17.00 -9.02
CA GLY A 244 -18.98 -17.95 -9.67
C GLY A 244 -19.56 -17.42 -10.97
N GLY A 245 -20.38 -18.22 -11.68
CA GLY A 245 -21.07 -17.84 -12.93
C GLY A 245 -20.15 -17.47 -14.09
N VAL A 246 -18.91 -17.96 -14.09
CA VAL A 246 -17.90 -17.67 -15.12
C VAL A 246 -17.39 -18.95 -15.77
N SER A 247 -18.24 -19.92 -15.89
CA SER A 247 -17.98 -21.22 -16.49
C SER A 247 -18.57 -21.31 -17.91
N VAL A 248 -18.16 -22.30 -18.66
CA VAL A 248 -18.78 -22.68 -19.94
C VAL A 248 -20.02 -23.60 -19.73
N GLY A 249 -20.54 -23.66 -18.49
CA GLY A 249 -21.69 -24.50 -18.14
C GLY A 249 -23.02 -23.96 -18.63
N GLU A 250 -24.04 -24.81 -18.69
CA GLU A 250 -25.40 -24.46 -19.13
C GLU A 250 -26.11 -23.44 -18.23
N ALA A 251 -25.69 -23.33 -16.96
CA ALA A 251 -26.25 -22.41 -15.94
C ALA A 251 -25.42 -21.13 -15.75
N ASP A 252 -24.60 -20.71 -16.74
CA ASP A 252 -23.84 -19.47 -16.69
C ASP A 252 -24.70 -18.28 -17.16
N TYR A 253 -25.67 -17.87 -16.36
CA TYR A 253 -26.58 -16.76 -16.67
C TYR A 253 -25.88 -15.40 -16.66
N LEU A 254 -24.83 -15.23 -15.85
CA LEU A 254 -23.99 -14.03 -15.90
C LEU A 254 -23.25 -13.94 -17.24
N GLY A 255 -22.60 -15.02 -17.66
CA GLY A 255 -21.96 -15.08 -18.97
C GLY A 255 -22.92 -14.89 -20.14
N LEU A 256 -24.17 -15.37 -20.02
CA LEU A 256 -25.21 -15.11 -21.02
C LEU A 256 -25.58 -13.63 -21.07
N ALA A 257 -25.86 -12.99 -19.94
CA ALA A 257 -26.20 -11.57 -19.86
C ALA A 257 -25.08 -10.67 -20.39
N LEU A 258 -23.83 -11.02 -20.12
CA LEU A 258 -22.65 -10.29 -20.63
C LEU A 258 -22.50 -10.43 -22.15
N ARG A 259 -22.68 -11.63 -22.71
CA ARG A 259 -22.62 -11.85 -24.16
C ARG A 259 -23.70 -11.10 -24.94
N GLU A 260 -24.85 -10.93 -24.36
CA GLU A 260 -25.95 -10.14 -24.96
C GLU A 260 -25.74 -8.65 -24.89
N ALA A 261 -25.08 -8.14 -23.85
CA ALA A 261 -24.93 -6.72 -23.56
C ALA A 261 -23.55 -6.15 -23.96
N GLY A 262 -22.60 -6.97 -24.41
CA GLY A 262 -21.27 -6.52 -24.74
C GLY A 262 -20.29 -7.65 -25.09
N GLU A 263 -19.03 -7.43 -24.83
CA GLU A 263 -17.97 -8.39 -25.07
C GLU A 263 -17.69 -9.22 -23.82
N LEU A 264 -17.50 -10.52 -24.01
CA LEU A 264 -17.09 -11.46 -22.99
C LEU A 264 -15.92 -12.29 -23.47
N ALA A 265 -14.78 -12.20 -22.78
CA ALA A 265 -13.62 -13.05 -23.01
C ALA A 265 -13.39 -13.98 -21.80
N LEU A 266 -13.41 -15.28 -22.03
CA LEU A 266 -13.00 -16.27 -21.03
C LEU A 266 -11.52 -16.56 -21.17
N TRP A 267 -10.75 -16.24 -20.13
CA TRP A 267 -9.32 -16.50 -20.10
C TRP A 267 -9.02 -17.77 -19.29
N LYS A 268 -8.35 -18.71 -19.96
CA LYS A 268 -7.84 -19.92 -19.31
C LYS A 268 -6.41 -19.64 -18.84
N LEU A 269 -6.27 -19.19 -17.60
CA LEU A 269 -4.97 -18.88 -17.02
C LEU A 269 -4.12 -20.15 -16.81
N ALA A 270 -2.82 -20.05 -17.07
CA ALA A 270 -1.85 -21.12 -16.83
C ALA A 270 -1.38 -21.14 -15.36
N ILE A 271 -2.29 -20.95 -14.41
CA ILE A 271 -2.01 -20.96 -12.95
C ILE A 271 -2.80 -22.03 -12.21
N LYS A 272 -2.37 -22.32 -10.99
CA LYS A 272 -3.02 -23.21 -10.05
C LYS A 272 -2.79 -22.69 -8.59
N PRO A 273 -3.88 -22.44 -7.83
CA PRO A 273 -5.28 -22.45 -8.23
C PRO A 273 -5.66 -21.24 -9.09
N GLY A 274 -6.81 -21.27 -9.80
CA GLY A 274 -7.35 -20.08 -10.46
C GLY A 274 -7.37 -20.12 -11.99
N LYS A 275 -7.60 -21.29 -12.60
CA LYS A 275 -7.59 -21.46 -14.07
C LYS A 275 -8.57 -20.55 -14.83
N PRO A 276 -9.87 -20.45 -14.48
CA PRO A 276 -10.79 -19.60 -15.21
C PRO A 276 -10.74 -18.16 -14.67
N LEU A 277 -10.69 -17.20 -15.58
CA LEU A 277 -10.98 -15.78 -15.33
C LEU A 277 -11.85 -15.28 -16.49
N THR A 278 -12.89 -14.55 -16.18
CA THR A 278 -13.69 -13.89 -17.21
C THR A 278 -13.42 -12.40 -17.15
N PHE A 279 -13.24 -11.81 -18.33
CA PHE A 279 -13.21 -10.36 -18.49
C PHE A 279 -14.22 -9.95 -19.57
N GLY A 280 -14.97 -8.87 -19.34
CA GLY A 280 -15.94 -8.38 -20.29
C GLY A 280 -16.44 -7.00 -19.91
N HIS A 281 -17.51 -6.55 -20.60
CA HIS A 281 -18.17 -5.31 -20.29
C HIS A 281 -19.67 -5.53 -20.25
N TYR A 282 -20.34 -4.84 -19.35
CA TYR A 282 -21.80 -4.72 -19.33
C TYR A 282 -22.18 -3.25 -19.48
N GLN A 283 -22.77 -2.88 -20.64
CA GLN A 283 -23.12 -1.48 -20.96
C GLN A 283 -21.95 -0.50 -20.74
N GLY A 284 -20.74 -0.90 -21.13
CA GLY A 284 -19.52 -0.09 -20.99
C GLY A 284 -18.81 -0.21 -19.63
N VAL A 285 -19.43 -0.83 -18.62
CA VAL A 285 -18.81 -1.07 -17.33
C VAL A 285 -17.97 -2.36 -17.39
N PRO A 286 -16.67 -2.34 -17.01
CA PRO A 286 -15.85 -3.53 -16.96
C PRO A 286 -16.41 -4.57 -15.98
N VAL A 287 -16.30 -5.85 -16.35
CA VAL A 287 -16.70 -6.98 -15.52
C VAL A 287 -15.53 -7.95 -15.39
N ILE A 288 -15.16 -8.29 -14.16
CA ILE A 288 -14.20 -9.35 -13.86
C ILE A 288 -14.92 -10.47 -13.12
N GLY A 289 -14.92 -11.67 -13.71
CA GLY A 289 -15.47 -12.86 -13.09
C GLY A 289 -14.36 -13.75 -12.54
N LEU A 290 -14.38 -13.96 -11.23
CA LEU A 290 -13.41 -14.77 -10.48
C LEU A 290 -13.92 -16.20 -10.29
N PRO A 291 -12.99 -17.18 -10.11
CA PRO A 291 -13.39 -18.55 -9.80
C PRO A 291 -14.23 -18.66 -8.53
N GLY A 292 -15.14 -19.64 -8.47
CA GLY A 292 -15.96 -19.89 -7.27
C GLY A 292 -15.18 -20.49 -6.08
N ASN A 293 -14.04 -21.15 -6.30
CA ASN A 293 -13.24 -21.72 -5.21
C ASN A 293 -12.46 -20.64 -4.43
N PRO A 294 -12.51 -20.57 -3.08
CA PRO A 294 -11.97 -19.48 -2.29
C PRO A 294 -10.47 -19.21 -2.48
N ALA A 295 -9.63 -20.26 -2.50
CA ALA A 295 -8.19 -20.06 -2.72
C ALA A 295 -7.87 -19.63 -4.17
N SER A 296 -8.71 -20.01 -5.14
CA SER A 296 -8.62 -19.51 -6.51
C SER A 296 -8.98 -18.03 -6.58
N THR A 297 -10.10 -17.64 -5.94
CA THR A 297 -10.54 -16.25 -5.81
C THR A 297 -9.45 -15.38 -5.22
N LEU A 298 -8.82 -15.83 -4.12
CA LEU A 298 -7.71 -15.12 -3.47
C LEU A 298 -6.55 -14.86 -4.42
N VAL A 299 -6.05 -15.91 -5.08
CA VAL A 299 -4.87 -15.81 -5.97
C VAL A 299 -5.19 -14.94 -7.20
N THR A 300 -6.34 -15.15 -7.84
CA THR A 300 -6.71 -14.35 -9.04
C THR A 300 -7.03 -12.91 -8.69
N PHE A 301 -7.68 -12.65 -7.54
CA PHE A 301 -7.88 -11.28 -7.07
C PHE A 301 -6.55 -10.57 -6.84
N GLY A 302 -5.65 -11.17 -6.07
CA GLY A 302 -4.37 -10.55 -5.72
C GLY A 302 -3.46 -10.29 -6.91
N LEU A 303 -3.39 -11.25 -7.84
CA LEU A 303 -2.48 -11.15 -9.00
C LEU A 303 -3.03 -10.29 -10.15
N LEU A 304 -4.35 -10.14 -10.28
CA LEU A 304 -4.97 -9.55 -11.45
C LEU A 304 -5.94 -8.41 -11.12
N THR A 305 -6.93 -8.63 -10.24
CA THR A 305 -7.95 -7.62 -9.94
C THR A 305 -7.41 -6.46 -9.12
N ARG A 306 -6.60 -6.74 -8.10
CA ARG A 306 -5.94 -5.72 -7.29
C ARG A 306 -5.05 -4.79 -8.15
N PRO A 307 -4.09 -5.31 -8.96
CA PRO A 307 -3.29 -4.48 -9.84
C PRO A 307 -4.13 -3.64 -10.82
N TYR A 308 -5.17 -4.22 -11.38
CA TYR A 308 -6.11 -3.51 -12.27
C TYR A 308 -6.76 -2.31 -11.56
N LEU A 309 -7.30 -2.50 -10.35
CA LEU A 309 -7.94 -1.43 -9.57
C LEU A 309 -6.97 -0.34 -9.16
N LEU A 310 -5.74 -0.70 -8.76
CA LEU A 310 -4.70 0.27 -8.42
C LEU A 310 -4.26 1.07 -9.65
N ARG A 311 -4.09 0.42 -10.80
CA ARG A 311 -3.75 1.09 -12.06
C ARG A 311 -4.84 2.05 -12.50
N ARG A 312 -6.11 1.69 -12.36
CA ARG A 312 -7.26 2.57 -12.62
C ARG A 312 -7.23 3.86 -11.79
N GLN A 313 -6.61 3.82 -10.61
CA GLN A 313 -6.39 4.97 -9.73
C GLN A 313 -5.08 5.73 -10.02
N GLY A 314 -4.33 5.35 -11.05
CA GLY A 314 -3.07 6.00 -11.42
C GLY A 314 -1.83 5.52 -10.67
N VAL A 315 -1.91 4.42 -9.91
CA VAL A 315 -0.73 3.84 -9.25
C VAL A 315 0.21 3.23 -10.29
N ALA A 316 1.47 3.68 -10.32
CA ALA A 316 2.45 3.24 -11.32
C ALA A 316 2.98 1.83 -11.06
N LYS A 317 3.34 1.52 -9.81
CA LYS A 317 3.84 0.20 -9.39
C LYS A 317 2.73 -0.57 -8.70
N VAL A 318 2.15 -1.53 -9.39
CA VAL A 318 1.01 -2.32 -8.91
C VAL A 318 1.35 -3.76 -8.59
N GLU A 319 2.52 -4.25 -9.04
CA GLU A 319 2.99 -5.60 -8.78
C GLU A 319 3.33 -5.75 -7.29
N PRO A 320 3.00 -6.90 -6.67
CA PRO A 320 3.38 -7.16 -5.29
C PRO A 320 4.89 -7.35 -5.14
N LEU A 321 5.45 -6.95 -4.02
CA LEU A 321 6.83 -7.27 -3.67
C LEU A 321 7.00 -8.78 -3.55
N ARG A 322 8.15 -9.27 -4.03
CA ARG A 322 8.51 -10.69 -4.07
C ARG A 322 9.80 -10.89 -3.30
N PHE A 323 9.84 -11.90 -2.46
CA PHE A 323 10.98 -12.22 -1.60
C PHE A 323 11.56 -13.58 -1.98
N SER A 324 12.89 -13.66 -2.04
CA SER A 324 13.61 -14.92 -2.18
C SER A 324 13.81 -15.53 -0.79
N VAL A 325 13.26 -16.72 -0.56
CA VAL A 325 13.29 -17.40 0.76
C VAL A 325 13.64 -18.88 0.55
N PRO A 326 14.48 -19.50 1.42
CA PRO A 326 14.73 -20.93 1.36
C PRO A 326 13.43 -21.75 1.60
N ALA A 327 13.23 -22.80 0.79
CA ALA A 327 12.13 -23.75 0.96
C ALA A 327 12.34 -24.67 2.17
N GLY A 328 11.37 -24.74 3.07
CA GLY A 328 11.28 -25.73 4.13
C GLY A 328 10.38 -26.93 3.74
N PHE A 329 10.30 -27.21 2.43
CA PHE A 329 9.42 -28.25 1.89
C PHE A 329 10.01 -28.85 0.60
N ASP A 330 9.51 -30.04 0.25
CA ASP A 330 9.71 -30.66 -1.05
C ASP A 330 8.43 -30.57 -1.89
N TRP A 331 8.56 -30.22 -3.18
CA TRP A 331 7.47 -30.23 -4.14
C TRP A 331 7.79 -31.18 -5.29
N PRO A 332 7.48 -32.52 -5.12
CA PRO A 332 8.07 -33.58 -5.95
C PRO A 332 7.47 -33.69 -7.35
N LYS A 333 6.37 -33.00 -7.65
CA LYS A 333 5.66 -33.13 -8.93
C LYS A 333 5.63 -31.85 -9.70
N ALA A 334 6.37 -31.81 -10.79
CA ALA A 334 6.33 -30.72 -11.75
C ALA A 334 4.94 -30.54 -12.35
N GLY A 335 4.41 -29.31 -12.31
CA GLY A 335 3.15 -28.92 -12.93
C GLY A 335 3.38 -28.30 -14.30
N THR A 336 2.34 -28.32 -15.17
CA THR A 336 2.33 -27.61 -16.46
C THR A 336 1.83 -26.16 -16.33
N ARG A 337 1.48 -25.75 -15.13
CA ARG A 337 0.98 -24.43 -14.80
C ARG A 337 1.75 -23.91 -13.60
N ARG A 338 1.90 -22.58 -13.51
CA ARG A 338 2.46 -21.92 -12.33
C ARG A 338 1.58 -22.18 -11.12
N GLU A 339 2.20 -22.63 -10.02
CA GLU A 339 1.46 -22.92 -8.79
C GLU A 339 1.72 -21.85 -7.72
N TYR A 340 0.64 -21.44 -7.05
CA TYR A 340 0.68 -20.51 -5.91
C TYR A 340 0.24 -21.26 -4.66
N LEU A 341 1.23 -21.73 -3.91
CA LEU A 341 1.02 -22.56 -2.72
C LEU A 341 0.86 -21.65 -1.50
N ARG A 342 -0.21 -21.89 -0.70
CA ARG A 342 -0.39 -21.14 0.56
C ARG A 342 0.71 -21.57 1.52
N ALA A 343 1.44 -20.58 2.02
CA ALA A 343 2.67 -20.79 2.76
C ALA A 343 2.86 -19.75 3.86
N ARG A 344 3.67 -20.08 4.86
CA ARG A 344 4.10 -19.16 5.91
C ARG A 344 5.61 -19.27 6.12
N ILE A 345 6.19 -18.23 6.73
CA ILE A 345 7.60 -18.20 7.07
C ILE A 345 7.77 -18.60 8.53
N GLU A 346 8.58 -19.63 8.80
CA GLU A 346 9.01 -20.07 10.13
C GLU A 346 10.52 -20.31 10.10
N ASP A 347 11.24 -19.85 11.12
CA ASP A 347 12.68 -20.04 11.28
C ASP A 347 13.53 -19.71 10.02
N GLY A 348 13.14 -18.66 9.30
CA GLY A 348 13.82 -18.20 8.09
C GLY A 348 13.58 -19.05 6.83
N GLN A 349 12.72 -20.03 6.90
CA GLN A 349 12.30 -20.87 5.78
C GLN A 349 10.80 -20.73 5.51
N VAL A 350 10.40 -21.00 4.28
CA VAL A 350 8.98 -21.01 3.92
C VAL A 350 8.41 -22.41 3.94
N HIS A 351 7.32 -22.62 4.69
CA HIS A 351 6.59 -23.88 4.81
C HIS A 351 5.25 -23.79 4.13
N ILE A 352 4.83 -24.86 3.46
CA ILE A 352 3.55 -24.93 2.74
C ILE A 352 2.47 -25.62 3.59
N TYR A 353 1.22 -25.17 3.46
CA TYR A 353 0.10 -25.88 4.08
C TYR A 353 -0.07 -27.26 3.47
N LYS A 354 -0.36 -28.28 4.31
CA LYS A 354 -0.45 -29.69 3.86
C LYS A 354 -1.49 -29.97 2.79
N ASN A 355 -2.58 -29.17 2.72
CA ASN A 355 -3.65 -29.35 1.73
C ASN A 355 -3.78 -28.09 0.86
N GLN A 356 -3.29 -28.16 -0.36
CA GLN A 356 -3.27 -27.08 -1.35
C GLN A 356 -4.51 -27.07 -2.27
N SER A 357 -5.60 -27.79 -1.91
CA SER A 357 -6.85 -27.75 -2.68
C SER A 357 -7.42 -26.33 -2.77
N SER A 358 -8.00 -26.00 -3.89
CA SER A 358 -8.58 -24.66 -4.17
C SER A 358 -9.79 -24.30 -3.30
N GLY A 359 -10.52 -25.30 -2.78
CA GLY A 359 -11.66 -25.11 -1.89
C GLY A 359 -11.29 -24.93 -0.41
N VAL A 360 -10.01 -25.08 -0.04
CA VAL A 360 -9.58 -25.05 1.37
C VAL A 360 -9.18 -23.65 1.80
N LEU A 361 -10.15 -22.84 2.22
CA LEU A 361 -9.90 -21.47 2.74
C LEU A 361 -9.06 -21.48 4.02
N ARG A 362 -9.16 -22.51 4.86
CA ARG A 362 -8.34 -22.67 6.07
C ARG A 362 -6.83 -22.62 5.77
N SER A 363 -6.40 -23.04 4.57
CA SER A 363 -5.00 -22.93 4.15
C SER A 363 -4.54 -21.47 4.04
N ALA A 364 -5.41 -20.57 3.59
CA ALA A 364 -5.10 -19.15 3.52
C ALA A 364 -5.13 -18.49 4.91
N ALA A 365 -6.04 -18.91 5.79
CA ALA A 365 -6.08 -18.40 7.18
C ALA A 365 -4.85 -18.81 8.01
N TRP A 366 -4.20 -19.91 7.64
CA TRP A 366 -2.96 -20.37 8.28
C TRP A 366 -1.71 -19.69 7.70
N ALA A 367 -1.74 -19.30 6.42
CA ALA A 367 -0.62 -18.80 5.66
C ALA A 367 -0.38 -17.29 5.86
N ASP A 368 0.86 -16.85 5.69
CA ASP A 368 1.24 -15.43 5.64
C ASP A 368 1.28 -14.92 4.19
N GLY A 369 1.27 -15.83 3.21
CA GLY A 369 1.37 -15.52 1.79
C GLY A 369 1.28 -16.75 0.90
N VAL A 370 1.85 -16.62 -0.31
CA VAL A 370 1.96 -17.73 -1.26
C VAL A 370 3.40 -17.90 -1.73
N VAL A 371 3.80 -19.15 -1.95
CA VAL A 371 5.00 -19.49 -2.72
C VAL A 371 4.63 -19.67 -4.17
N GLU A 372 5.39 -19.04 -5.05
CA GLU A 372 5.31 -19.22 -6.49
C GLU A 372 6.23 -20.37 -6.91
N VAL A 373 5.65 -21.41 -7.50
CA VAL A 373 6.39 -22.53 -8.10
C VAL A 373 6.21 -22.45 -9.60
N LEU A 374 7.33 -22.30 -10.32
CA LEU A 374 7.32 -22.15 -11.76
C LEU A 374 6.94 -23.45 -12.46
N GLU A 375 6.47 -23.33 -13.69
CA GLU A 375 6.11 -24.46 -14.56
C GLU A 375 7.32 -25.38 -14.75
N GLY A 376 7.11 -26.67 -14.62
CA GLY A 376 8.15 -27.70 -14.84
C GLY A 376 9.19 -27.81 -13.72
N THR A 377 9.06 -27.06 -12.63
CA THR A 377 10.02 -27.11 -11.50
C THR A 377 9.54 -27.98 -10.35
N THR A 378 10.50 -28.52 -9.59
CA THR A 378 10.30 -29.36 -8.41
C THR A 378 11.21 -28.89 -7.28
N PRO A 379 10.89 -27.72 -6.64
CA PRO A 379 11.68 -27.22 -5.53
C PRO A 379 11.84 -28.26 -4.41
N GLN A 380 13.06 -28.36 -3.89
CA GLN A 380 13.42 -29.21 -2.73
C GLN A 380 13.73 -28.34 -1.50
N GLN A 381 13.73 -28.95 -0.34
CA GLN A 381 14.13 -28.30 0.89
C GLN A 381 15.52 -27.64 0.75
N GLY A 382 15.61 -26.37 1.09
CA GLY A 382 16.80 -25.54 0.95
C GLY A 382 16.92 -24.76 -0.38
N ASP A 383 16.15 -25.11 -1.41
CA ASP A 383 16.11 -24.34 -2.65
C ASP A 383 15.52 -22.95 -2.42
N VAL A 384 16.01 -21.96 -3.14
CA VAL A 384 15.45 -20.60 -3.09
C VAL A 384 14.18 -20.54 -3.92
N VAL A 385 13.08 -20.15 -3.28
CA VAL A 385 11.76 -19.97 -3.90
C VAL A 385 11.26 -18.54 -3.73
N THR A 386 10.32 -18.15 -4.58
CA THR A 386 9.68 -16.82 -4.50
C THR A 386 8.48 -16.87 -3.57
N PHE A 387 8.49 -16.03 -2.53
CA PHE A 387 7.38 -15.82 -1.61
C PHE A 387 6.73 -14.45 -1.82
N ILE A 388 5.41 -14.41 -1.88
CA ILE A 388 4.60 -13.19 -1.99
C ILE A 388 3.72 -13.09 -0.74
N PRO A 389 3.96 -12.13 0.17
CA PRO A 389 3.15 -11.94 1.36
C PRO A 389 1.71 -11.54 1.03
N PHE A 390 0.76 -11.91 1.87
CA PHE A 390 -0.63 -11.46 1.72
C PHE A 390 -0.80 -9.96 1.91
N SER A 391 0.06 -9.29 2.70
CA SER A 391 0.09 -7.83 2.79
C SER A 391 0.35 -7.16 1.44
N GLU A 392 1.15 -7.78 0.57
CA GLU A 392 1.45 -7.29 -0.77
C GLU A 392 0.40 -7.74 -1.79
N LEU A 393 -0.11 -8.96 -1.64
CA LEU A 393 -1.03 -9.57 -2.58
C LEU A 393 -2.47 -9.07 -2.43
N LEU A 394 -2.87 -8.68 -1.22
CA LEU A 394 -4.25 -8.33 -0.89
C LEU A 394 -4.44 -6.87 -0.44
N GLY A 395 -3.35 -6.12 -0.17
CA GLY A 395 -3.36 -4.70 0.18
C GLY A 395 -3.39 -4.39 1.66
#